data_56fb7cd967cdb52f88d132b591063fc5
#
_entry.id   56fb7cd967cdb52f88d132b591063fc5
#
_cell.length_a   1.000
_cell.length_b   1.000
_cell.length_c   1.000
_cell.angle_alpha   90.00
_cell.angle_beta   90.00
_cell.angle_gamma   90.00
#
_symmetry.space_group_name_H-M   'P 1'
#
loop_
_entity.id
_entity.type
_entity.pdbx_description
1 polymer ?
#
loop_
_entity_poly.entity_id
_entity_poly.type
_entity_poly.pdbx_seq_one_letter_code
_entity_poly.pdbx_strand_id
1 'polypeptide(L)'
;MVRLDITQEELLSVLSNLDAETLFQKLESVKPPKAEAQHKESKSIKKKCDKWYFGWTIDRRTGKPIISRDTRLRPNLSKLIGYFASIHNISHTTVQVTRNHPPGLDGLHSDFRDFCPQDLISVGSFTGGESWTHRFEENLGTKTSTRNNFVQMNGHLPHTVCPYEGIRWGLAYYDVAAAESVNDVALALLTSAGFTAITSEEALRRAKAAGMQVKMVSPGRFGHMKNKNKLIDIAAKAYAREYYK
;
A
#
# COMPACT_ATOMS: atom_id res chain seq x y z
N MET A 1 -25.44 -2.54 14.91
CA MET A 1 -25.13 -3.20 13.60
C MET A 1 -23.76 -2.74 13.15
N VAL A 2 -22.87 -3.65 12.77
CA VAL A 2 -21.51 -3.29 12.31
C VAL A 2 -21.63 -2.83 10.87
N ARG A 3 -21.17 -1.62 10.61
CA ARG A 3 -21.16 -1.03 9.27
C ARG A 3 -19.97 -1.56 8.46
N LEU A 4 -20.23 -2.09 7.26
CA LEU A 4 -19.21 -2.69 6.38
C LEU A 4 -18.72 -1.72 5.30
N ASP A 5 -19.53 -0.73 4.89
CA ASP A 5 -19.21 0.25 3.84
C ASP A 5 -19.87 1.60 4.16
N ILE A 6 -19.40 2.69 3.54
CA ILE A 6 -20.10 3.97 3.54
C ILE A 6 -21.29 3.93 2.58
N THR A 7 -22.31 4.75 2.81
CA THR A 7 -23.45 4.83 1.88
C THR A 7 -23.08 5.62 0.62
N GLN A 8 -23.87 5.48 -0.44
CA GLN A 8 -23.70 6.28 -1.66
C GLN A 8 -23.89 7.78 -1.39
N GLU A 9 -24.81 8.14 -0.51
CA GLU A 9 -25.06 9.52 -0.11
C GLU A 9 -23.85 10.11 0.62
N GLU A 10 -23.27 9.37 1.55
CA GLU A 10 -22.05 9.80 2.24
C GLU A 10 -20.86 9.92 1.31
N LEU A 11 -20.71 9.02 0.32
CA LEU A 11 -19.69 9.16 -0.71
C LEU A 11 -19.88 10.49 -1.46
N LEU A 12 -21.06 10.76 -1.99
CA LEU A 12 -21.34 11.96 -2.76
C LEU A 12 -21.18 13.25 -1.95
N SER A 13 -21.56 13.23 -0.66
CA SER A 13 -21.46 14.40 0.23
C SER A 13 -20.04 14.87 0.51
N VAL A 14 -19.03 13.99 0.37
CA VAL A 14 -17.64 14.33 0.70
C VAL A 14 -16.76 14.55 -0.52
N LEU A 15 -17.19 14.19 -1.73
CA LEU A 15 -16.33 14.26 -2.93
C LEU A 15 -15.85 15.69 -3.25
N SER A 16 -16.66 16.71 -2.97
CA SER A 16 -16.31 18.12 -3.24
C SER A 16 -15.26 18.71 -2.30
N ASN A 17 -15.12 18.13 -1.09
CA ASN A 17 -14.25 18.64 -0.03
C ASN A 17 -13.39 17.52 0.58
N LEU A 18 -13.01 16.53 -0.22
CA LEU A 18 -12.26 15.38 0.25
C LEU A 18 -10.81 15.74 0.56
N ASP A 19 -10.49 15.70 1.84
CA ASP A 19 -9.13 15.85 2.37
C ASP A 19 -8.73 14.66 3.24
N ALA A 20 -7.55 14.72 3.81
CA ALA A 20 -7.00 13.65 4.65
C ALA A 20 -7.81 13.41 5.94
N GLU A 21 -8.37 14.46 6.53
CA GLU A 21 -9.21 14.36 7.74
C GLU A 21 -10.56 13.72 7.41
N THR A 22 -11.20 14.15 6.35
CA THR A 22 -12.46 13.57 5.87
C THR A 22 -12.28 12.08 5.53
N LEU A 23 -11.18 11.73 4.85
CA LEU A 23 -10.85 10.34 4.56
C LEU A 23 -10.67 9.53 5.86
N PHE A 24 -9.92 10.08 6.84
CA PHE A 24 -9.74 9.43 8.14
C PHE A 24 -11.06 9.14 8.85
N GLN A 25 -11.96 10.13 8.91
CA GLN A 25 -13.28 9.97 9.54
C GLN A 25 -14.11 8.87 8.85
N LYS A 26 -14.06 8.78 7.52
CA LYS A 26 -14.77 7.73 6.78
C LYS A 26 -14.15 6.34 7.02
N LEU A 27 -12.83 6.23 7.11
CA LEU A 27 -12.15 4.98 7.46
C LEU A 27 -12.51 4.50 8.87
N GLU A 28 -12.56 5.41 9.87
CA GLU A 28 -12.96 5.06 11.24
C GLU A 28 -14.46 4.71 11.35
N SER A 29 -15.32 5.24 10.48
CA SER A 29 -16.77 4.96 10.50
C SER A 29 -17.12 3.55 10.04
N VAL A 30 -16.20 2.88 9.34
CA VAL A 30 -16.37 1.52 8.82
C VAL A 30 -15.54 0.56 9.65
N LYS A 31 -16.15 -0.51 10.15
CA LYS A 31 -15.41 -1.48 10.97
C LYS A 31 -14.34 -2.17 10.15
N PRO A 32 -13.06 -2.12 10.59
CA PRO A 32 -12.02 -2.93 9.99
C PRO A 32 -12.38 -4.42 10.12
N PRO A 33 -11.99 -5.27 9.13
CA PRO A 33 -12.14 -6.71 9.26
C PRO A 33 -11.35 -7.14 10.51
N LYS A 34 -11.90 -8.03 11.30
CA LYS A 34 -11.07 -8.77 12.25
C LYS A 34 -9.97 -9.40 11.44
N ALA A 35 -8.72 -9.26 11.88
CA ALA A 35 -7.56 -9.84 11.21
C ALA A 35 -7.74 -11.37 11.09
N GLU A 36 -8.47 -11.80 10.07
CA GLU A 36 -8.43 -13.19 9.65
C GLU A 36 -7.07 -13.39 9.01
N ALA A 37 -6.32 -14.35 9.52
CA ALA A 37 -4.98 -14.71 9.09
C ALA A 37 -4.99 -15.15 7.61
N GLN A 38 -5.04 -14.20 6.67
CA GLN A 38 -5.03 -14.49 5.23
C GLN A 38 -3.63 -14.63 4.64
N HIS A 39 -2.59 -14.28 5.38
CA HIS A 39 -1.22 -14.48 4.94
C HIS A 39 -0.41 -15.29 5.94
N LYS A 40 0.23 -16.36 5.47
CA LYS A 40 1.38 -16.99 6.13
C LYS A 40 2.58 -16.05 6.05
N GLU A 41 2.42 -14.84 6.53
CA GLU A 41 3.54 -13.96 6.82
C GLU A 41 4.21 -14.45 8.09
N SER A 42 5.49 -14.15 8.25
CA SER A 42 6.30 -14.66 9.35
C SER A 42 5.55 -14.60 10.69
N LYS A 43 5.79 -15.56 11.57
CA LYS A 43 5.11 -15.69 12.88
C LYS A 43 5.16 -14.41 13.74
N SER A 44 6.06 -13.46 13.43
CA SER A 44 6.21 -12.17 14.11
C SER A 44 5.17 -11.12 13.70
N ILE A 45 4.67 -11.13 12.45
CA ILE A 45 3.70 -10.14 11.93
C ILE A 45 2.24 -10.52 12.27
N LYS A 46 2.02 -11.64 12.97
CA LYS A 46 0.68 -12.09 13.39
C LYS A 46 -0.03 -11.19 14.42
N LYS A 47 0.60 -10.14 14.91
CA LYS A 47 -0.02 -9.21 15.85
C LYS A 47 -0.80 -8.13 15.10
N LYS A 48 -2.09 -8.45 14.82
CA LYS A 48 -3.24 -7.52 14.90
C LYS A 48 -3.10 -6.17 14.17
N CYS A 49 -2.82 -6.22 12.89
CA CYS A 49 -2.99 -5.05 12.05
C CYS A 49 -4.21 -5.32 11.15
N ASP A 50 -5.21 -4.45 11.25
CA ASP A 50 -6.38 -4.52 10.37
C ASP A 50 -5.95 -4.04 8.99
N LYS A 51 -6.09 -4.90 7.97
CA LYS A 51 -5.68 -4.61 6.59
C LYS A 51 -6.83 -4.80 5.63
N TRP A 52 -6.99 -3.84 4.72
CA TRP A 52 -7.84 -3.95 3.54
C TRP A 52 -7.01 -3.82 2.27
N TYR A 53 -7.48 -4.47 1.20
CA TYR A 53 -6.90 -4.33 -0.13
C TYR A 53 -7.99 -3.90 -1.09
N PHE A 54 -7.86 -2.72 -1.70
CA PHE A 54 -8.77 -2.22 -2.71
C PHE A 54 -8.11 -2.20 -4.08
N GLY A 55 -8.92 -2.25 -5.15
CA GLY A 55 -8.44 -2.39 -6.51
C GLY A 55 -8.16 -3.85 -6.87
N TRP A 56 -7.10 -4.10 -7.63
CA TRP A 56 -6.70 -5.45 -8.01
C TRP A 56 -5.91 -6.17 -6.90
N THR A 57 -6.01 -7.48 -6.95
CA THR A 57 -5.10 -8.42 -6.28
C THR A 57 -4.75 -9.56 -7.22
N ILE A 58 -3.68 -10.31 -6.96
CA ILE A 58 -3.32 -11.45 -7.78
C ILE A 58 -4.00 -12.72 -7.23
N ASP A 59 -4.82 -13.36 -8.05
CA ASP A 59 -5.33 -14.70 -7.77
C ASP A 59 -4.13 -15.69 -7.72
N ARG A 60 -3.93 -16.29 -6.56
CA ARG A 60 -2.79 -17.20 -6.32
C ARG A 60 -2.82 -18.46 -7.17
N ARG A 61 -4.02 -18.91 -7.56
CA ARG A 61 -4.20 -20.12 -8.36
C ARG A 61 -3.88 -19.89 -9.83
N THR A 62 -4.28 -18.74 -10.38
CA THR A 62 -4.14 -18.43 -11.81
C THR A 62 -2.98 -17.48 -12.12
N GLY A 63 -2.47 -16.76 -11.11
CA GLY A 63 -1.51 -15.68 -11.29
C GLY A 63 -2.08 -14.44 -11.98
N LYS A 64 -3.39 -14.35 -12.17
CA LYS A 64 -4.05 -13.25 -12.89
C LYS A 64 -4.57 -12.18 -11.94
N PRO A 65 -4.61 -10.90 -12.35
CA PRO A 65 -5.27 -9.84 -11.60
C PRO A 65 -6.78 -10.09 -11.51
N ILE A 66 -7.33 -9.90 -10.32
CA ILE A 66 -8.77 -9.96 -10.03
C ILE A 66 -9.13 -8.81 -9.08
N ILE A 67 -10.38 -8.36 -9.12
CA ILE A 67 -10.90 -7.39 -8.15
C ILE A 67 -10.84 -8.00 -6.74
N SER A 68 -10.26 -7.27 -5.81
CA SER A 68 -10.08 -7.72 -4.42
C SER A 68 -11.43 -7.96 -3.72
N ARG A 69 -11.38 -8.78 -2.66
CA ARG A 69 -12.57 -9.02 -1.82
C ARG A 69 -13.07 -7.72 -1.17
N ASP A 70 -12.14 -6.89 -0.68
CA ASP A 70 -12.52 -5.66 0.04
C ASP A 70 -13.18 -4.64 -0.88
N THR A 71 -12.74 -4.52 -2.14
CA THR A 71 -13.41 -3.71 -3.16
C THR A 71 -14.86 -4.16 -3.38
N ARG A 72 -15.10 -5.46 -3.47
CA ARG A 72 -16.46 -6.00 -3.67
C ARG A 72 -17.37 -5.80 -2.45
N LEU A 73 -16.82 -5.89 -1.25
CA LEU A 73 -17.57 -5.73 0.00
C LEU A 73 -17.78 -4.27 0.40
N ARG A 74 -16.95 -3.35 -0.13
CA ARG A 74 -16.92 -1.92 0.22
C ARG A 74 -16.76 -1.07 -1.03
N PRO A 75 -17.70 -1.15 -1.99
CA PRO A 75 -17.55 -0.48 -3.28
C PRO A 75 -17.51 1.05 -3.14
N ASN A 76 -18.25 1.64 -2.21
CA ASN A 76 -18.25 3.09 -2.02
C ASN A 76 -16.96 3.58 -1.34
N LEU A 77 -16.47 2.87 -0.33
CA LEU A 77 -15.18 3.17 0.29
C LEU A 77 -14.03 3.00 -0.71
N SER A 78 -14.09 1.97 -1.56
CA SER A 78 -13.13 1.77 -2.65
C SER A 78 -13.07 2.99 -3.58
N LYS A 79 -14.24 3.46 -4.04
CA LYS A 79 -14.35 4.66 -4.89
C LYS A 79 -13.81 5.91 -4.19
N LEU A 80 -14.14 6.09 -2.91
CA LEU A 80 -13.63 7.22 -2.12
C LEU A 80 -12.11 7.24 -2.06
N ILE A 81 -11.49 6.09 -1.75
CA ILE A 81 -10.04 5.94 -1.65
C ILE A 81 -9.37 6.15 -3.02
N GLY A 82 -9.96 5.62 -4.09
CA GLY A 82 -9.46 5.83 -5.45
C GLY A 82 -9.59 7.28 -5.89
N TYR A 83 -10.72 7.93 -5.61
CA TYR A 83 -10.92 9.34 -5.89
C TYR A 83 -9.95 10.23 -5.10
N PHE A 84 -9.72 9.92 -3.81
CA PHE A 84 -8.72 10.62 -3.01
C PHE A 84 -7.33 10.57 -3.65
N ALA A 85 -6.92 9.43 -4.17
CA ALA A 85 -5.66 9.31 -4.91
C ALA A 85 -5.68 10.17 -6.19
N SER A 86 -6.77 10.14 -6.95
CA SER A 86 -6.86 10.83 -8.25
C SER A 86 -6.76 12.37 -8.13
N ILE A 87 -7.34 12.98 -7.10
CA ILE A 87 -7.22 14.44 -6.87
C ILE A 87 -5.80 14.88 -6.50
N HIS A 88 -4.95 13.92 -6.10
CA HIS A 88 -3.51 14.11 -5.86
C HIS A 88 -2.63 13.63 -7.03
N ASN A 89 -3.21 13.34 -8.19
CA ASN A 89 -2.52 12.80 -9.38
C ASN A 89 -1.81 11.48 -9.13
N ILE A 90 -2.31 10.67 -8.19
CA ILE A 90 -1.82 9.33 -7.89
C ILE A 90 -2.65 8.31 -8.68
N SER A 91 -1.97 7.46 -9.46
CA SER A 91 -2.60 6.46 -10.32
C SER A 91 -1.94 5.11 -10.09
N HIS A 92 -2.69 4.17 -9.51
CA HIS A 92 -2.28 2.80 -9.21
C HIS A 92 -3.44 1.82 -9.33
N THR A 93 -3.12 0.55 -9.48
CA THR A 93 -4.12 -0.52 -9.59
C THR A 93 -4.62 -1.03 -8.25
N THR A 94 -3.89 -0.74 -7.17
CA THR A 94 -4.11 -1.33 -5.85
C THR A 94 -3.76 -0.35 -4.76
N VAL A 95 -4.48 -0.41 -3.66
CA VAL A 95 -4.07 0.20 -2.38
C VAL A 95 -4.21 -0.81 -1.25
N GLN A 96 -3.18 -0.92 -0.43
CA GLN A 96 -3.24 -1.55 0.88
C GLN A 96 -3.56 -0.46 1.92
N VAL A 97 -4.67 -0.62 2.62
CA VAL A 97 -5.07 0.24 3.73
C VAL A 97 -4.84 -0.50 5.03
N THR A 98 -4.08 0.08 5.94
CA THR A 98 -3.65 -0.58 7.18
C THR A 98 -3.92 0.32 8.37
N ARG A 99 -4.71 -0.16 9.34
CA ARG A 99 -4.90 0.51 10.62
C ARG A 99 -3.86 0.01 11.62
N ASN A 100 -3.15 0.93 12.23
CA ASN A 100 -2.15 0.65 13.28
C ASN A 100 -1.10 -0.41 12.87
N HIS A 101 -0.39 -0.14 11.77
CA HIS A 101 0.71 -0.98 11.31
C HIS A 101 1.77 -1.14 12.43
N PRO A 102 2.24 -2.37 12.73
CA PRO A 102 3.30 -2.57 13.70
C PRO A 102 4.53 -1.73 13.38
N PRO A 103 5.03 -0.91 14.33
CA PRO A 103 6.23 -0.10 14.10
C PRO A 103 7.52 -0.91 14.28
N GLY A 104 8.61 -0.35 13.80
CA GLY A 104 9.96 -0.84 14.04
C GLY A 104 10.23 -2.20 13.40
N LEU A 105 10.99 -3.03 14.10
CA LEU A 105 11.41 -4.35 13.58
C LEU A 105 10.25 -5.31 13.31
N ASP A 106 9.16 -5.19 14.05
CA ASP A 106 7.97 -6.02 13.87
C ASP A 106 7.26 -5.75 12.53
N GLY A 107 7.42 -4.53 11.98
CA GLY A 107 6.88 -4.11 10.70
C GLY A 107 7.89 -4.10 9.54
N LEU A 108 9.17 -4.42 9.80
CA LEU A 108 10.22 -4.32 8.78
C LEU A 108 10.04 -5.37 7.68
N HIS A 109 9.92 -4.92 6.44
CA HIS A 109 9.70 -5.77 5.27
C HIS A 109 10.17 -5.10 3.97
N SER A 110 9.99 -5.79 2.85
CA SER A 110 10.19 -5.29 1.49
C SER A 110 9.13 -5.89 0.57
N ASP A 111 8.61 -5.08 -0.36
CA ASP A 111 7.54 -5.43 -1.29
C ASP A 111 8.08 -5.71 -2.70
N PHE A 112 8.79 -6.84 -2.85
CA PHE A 112 9.47 -7.20 -4.11
C PHE A 112 8.54 -7.59 -5.27
N ARG A 113 7.23 -7.56 -5.07
CA ARG A 113 6.25 -7.89 -6.11
C ARG A 113 5.74 -6.68 -6.85
N ASP A 114 5.98 -5.50 -6.31
CA ASP A 114 5.58 -4.26 -6.92
C ASP A 114 6.53 -3.94 -8.07
N PHE A 115 6.01 -3.56 -9.20
CA PHE A 115 6.80 -3.30 -10.38
C PHE A 115 7.01 -1.82 -10.69
N CYS A 116 6.43 -0.96 -9.86
CA CYS A 116 6.72 0.47 -9.84
C CYS A 116 6.81 0.97 -8.38
N PRO A 117 7.30 2.19 -8.15
CA PRO A 117 7.34 2.76 -6.81
C PRO A 117 5.94 2.86 -6.23
N GLN A 118 5.86 2.74 -4.91
CA GLN A 118 4.65 2.96 -4.13
C GLN A 118 4.48 4.44 -3.83
N ASP A 119 3.22 4.91 -3.79
CA ASP A 119 2.88 6.20 -3.22
C ASP A 119 2.21 5.98 -1.85
N LEU A 120 2.82 6.52 -0.81
CA LEU A 120 2.41 6.33 0.59
C LEU A 120 1.82 7.61 1.15
N ILE A 121 0.71 7.46 1.88
CA ILE A 121 0.17 8.51 2.75
C ILE A 121 -0.29 7.88 4.07
N SER A 122 -0.26 8.65 5.15
CA SER A 122 -0.90 8.27 6.40
C SER A 122 -1.81 9.37 6.91
N VAL A 123 -2.98 8.96 7.40
CA VAL A 123 -4.01 9.85 7.92
C VAL A 123 -4.42 9.40 9.32
N GLY A 124 -4.90 10.33 10.14
CA GLY A 124 -5.39 10.02 11.48
C GLY A 124 -4.85 10.92 12.58
N SER A 125 -5.22 10.58 13.81
CA SER A 125 -4.81 11.29 15.01
C SER A 125 -3.64 10.57 15.68
N PHE A 126 -2.42 10.87 15.25
CA PHE A 126 -1.20 10.25 15.74
C PHE A 126 -0.01 11.21 15.75
N THR A 127 1.04 10.88 16.51
CA THR A 127 2.35 11.57 16.52
C THR A 127 3.46 10.57 16.22
N GLY A 128 4.55 10.98 15.56
CA GLY A 128 5.57 10.07 15.02
C GLY A 128 5.09 9.33 13.79
N GLY A 129 5.54 8.10 13.57
CA GLY A 129 5.05 7.21 12.51
C GLY A 129 5.55 7.54 11.10
N GLU A 130 6.70 8.19 11.00
CA GLU A 130 7.40 8.38 9.72
C GLU A 130 7.69 7.03 9.06
N SER A 131 7.75 7.00 7.74
CA SER A 131 8.30 5.86 7.00
C SER A 131 9.83 5.87 7.12
N TRP A 132 10.40 4.78 7.60
CA TRP A 132 11.83 4.54 7.59
C TRP A 132 12.19 3.59 6.45
N THR A 133 13.14 3.99 5.60
CA THR A 133 13.62 3.20 4.46
C THR A 133 15.13 3.06 4.53
N HIS A 134 15.64 1.84 4.42
CA HIS A 134 17.05 1.54 4.48
C HIS A 134 17.77 1.97 3.19
N ARG A 135 18.89 2.68 3.33
CA ARG A 135 19.84 3.00 2.24
C ARG A 135 21.07 2.12 2.38
N PHE A 136 21.24 1.18 1.47
CA PHE A 136 22.37 0.22 1.54
C PHE A 136 23.74 0.88 1.40
N GLU A 137 23.85 1.91 0.58
CA GLU A 137 25.10 2.62 0.32
C GLU A 137 25.67 3.30 1.57
N GLU A 138 24.81 3.88 2.37
CA GLU A 138 25.18 4.60 3.60
C GLU A 138 25.06 3.71 4.85
N ASN A 139 24.45 2.52 4.72
CA ASN A 139 24.08 1.63 5.83
C ASN A 139 23.29 2.33 6.94
N LEU A 140 22.45 3.28 6.55
CA LEU A 140 21.59 4.12 7.39
C LEU A 140 20.15 4.06 6.86
N GLY A 141 19.22 4.56 7.66
CA GLY A 141 17.83 4.76 7.28
C GLY A 141 17.50 6.21 6.97
N THR A 142 16.54 6.42 6.09
CA THR A 142 15.93 7.73 5.87
C THR A 142 14.53 7.72 6.43
N LYS A 143 14.21 8.72 7.25
CA LYS A 143 12.85 8.98 7.76
C LYS A 143 12.14 9.97 6.86
N THR A 144 10.92 9.64 6.48
CA THR A 144 10.09 10.52 5.65
C THR A 144 8.69 10.60 6.23
N SER A 145 8.21 11.81 6.50
CA SER A 145 6.85 12.00 6.98
C SER A 145 5.84 11.74 5.86
N THR A 146 4.93 10.80 6.12
CA THR A 146 3.80 10.48 5.25
C THR A 146 2.48 11.06 5.79
N ARG A 147 2.52 11.83 6.88
CA ARG A 147 1.31 12.37 7.52
C ARG A 147 0.65 13.42 6.65
N ASN A 148 -0.55 13.12 6.17
CA ASN A 148 -1.36 13.95 5.28
C ASN A 148 -0.62 14.42 4.01
N ASN A 149 0.44 13.70 3.63
CA ASN A 149 1.26 14.03 2.47
C ASN A 149 1.66 12.76 1.73
N PHE A 150 1.49 12.76 0.40
CA PHE A 150 1.96 11.64 -0.44
C PHE A 150 3.48 11.67 -0.59
N VAL A 151 4.07 10.51 -0.41
CA VAL A 151 5.51 10.29 -0.57
C VAL A 151 5.72 9.07 -1.44
N GLN A 152 6.50 9.24 -2.50
CA GLN A 152 6.91 8.13 -3.34
C GLN A 152 8.07 7.35 -2.68
N MET A 153 7.97 6.01 -2.70
CA MET A 153 8.95 5.12 -2.09
C MET A 153 9.29 3.95 -3.02
N ASN A 154 10.55 3.56 -3.03
CA ASN A 154 10.98 2.29 -3.61
C ASN A 154 10.65 1.14 -2.62
N GLY A 155 9.54 0.43 -2.84
CA GLY A 155 9.08 -0.67 -1.99
C GLY A 155 10.02 -1.89 -1.96
N HIS A 156 10.96 -2.00 -2.89
CA HIS A 156 11.97 -3.06 -2.88
C HIS A 156 13.02 -2.87 -1.77
N LEU A 157 13.24 -1.64 -1.31
CA LEU A 157 14.11 -1.39 -0.16
C LEU A 157 13.44 -1.84 1.13
N PRO A 158 14.18 -2.39 2.09
CA PRO A 158 13.64 -2.68 3.41
C PRO A 158 13.10 -1.40 4.06
N HIS A 159 11.87 -1.46 4.54
CA HIS A 159 11.20 -0.31 5.14
C HIS A 159 10.27 -0.72 6.27
N THR A 160 9.97 0.24 7.13
CA THR A 160 9.04 0.08 8.24
C THR A 160 8.44 1.43 8.63
N VAL A 161 7.49 1.40 9.57
CA VAL A 161 6.96 2.60 10.22
C VAL A 161 7.75 2.85 11.51
N CYS A 162 8.18 4.08 11.75
CA CYS A 162 8.78 4.49 13.03
C CYS A 162 7.76 4.35 14.16
N PRO A 163 8.20 4.30 15.42
CA PRO A 163 7.30 4.34 16.57
C PRO A 163 6.34 5.53 16.50
N TYR A 164 5.10 5.30 16.90
CA TYR A 164 4.05 6.32 16.93
C TYR A 164 3.06 6.07 18.06
N GLU A 165 2.33 7.12 18.42
CA GLU A 165 1.23 7.08 19.38
C GLU A 165 -0.06 7.55 18.72
N GLY A 166 -1.21 6.95 19.08
CA GLY A 166 -2.52 7.30 18.54
C GLY A 166 -3.04 6.36 17.44
N ILE A 167 -4.00 6.84 16.66
CA ILE A 167 -4.66 6.07 15.59
C ILE A 167 -4.06 6.49 14.25
N ARG A 168 -3.40 5.55 13.58
CA ARG A 168 -2.74 5.75 12.28
C ARG A 168 -3.31 4.80 11.22
N TRP A 169 -3.85 5.38 10.15
CA TRP A 169 -4.16 4.65 8.93
C TRP A 169 -3.06 4.92 7.91
N GLY A 170 -2.43 3.88 7.43
CA GLY A 170 -1.47 3.95 6.33
C GLY A 170 -2.13 3.46 5.04
N LEU A 171 -1.98 4.21 3.97
CA LEU A 171 -2.40 3.83 2.63
C LEU A 171 -1.15 3.71 1.76
N ALA A 172 -0.92 2.52 1.21
CA ALA A 172 0.16 2.25 0.27
C ALA A 172 -0.47 1.92 -1.09
N TYR A 173 -0.31 2.82 -2.04
CA TYR A 173 -0.75 2.67 -3.42
C TYR A 173 0.37 2.05 -4.25
N TYR A 174 0.06 0.99 -5.00
CA TYR A 174 1.04 0.25 -5.80
C TYR A 174 0.38 -0.48 -6.97
N ASP A 175 1.17 -1.04 -7.86
CA ASP A 175 0.68 -1.78 -9.01
C ASP A 175 1.03 -3.27 -8.93
N VAL A 176 0.05 -4.11 -9.20
CA VAL A 176 0.19 -5.58 -9.26
C VAL A 176 0.17 -6.12 -10.68
N ALA A 177 -0.29 -5.31 -11.63
CA ALA A 177 -0.37 -5.67 -13.04
C ALA A 177 -0.43 -4.41 -13.90
N ALA A 178 0.08 -4.49 -15.14
CA ALA A 178 -0.06 -3.46 -16.14
C ALA A 178 -1.36 -3.63 -16.94
N ALA A 179 -1.83 -2.56 -17.59
CA ALA A 179 -3.06 -2.52 -18.35
C ALA A 179 -3.11 -3.60 -19.43
N GLU A 180 -2.00 -3.80 -20.15
CA GLU A 180 -1.90 -4.75 -21.27
C GLU A 180 -1.94 -6.23 -20.82
N SER A 181 -1.77 -6.50 -19.52
CA SER A 181 -1.79 -7.86 -18.97
C SER A 181 -3.19 -8.41 -18.69
N VAL A 182 -4.23 -7.60 -18.89
CA VAL A 182 -5.62 -7.92 -18.57
C VAL A 182 -6.55 -7.64 -19.75
N ASN A 183 -7.79 -8.15 -19.67
CA ASN A 183 -8.84 -7.86 -20.65
C ASN A 183 -9.63 -6.59 -20.27
N ASP A 184 -10.40 -6.07 -21.22
CA ASP A 184 -11.20 -4.86 -21.07
C ASP A 184 -12.21 -4.94 -19.93
N VAL A 185 -12.76 -6.13 -19.66
CA VAL A 185 -13.69 -6.33 -18.53
C VAL A 185 -13.00 -6.11 -17.19
N ALA A 186 -11.78 -6.63 -17.02
CA ALA A 186 -11.00 -6.40 -15.80
C ALA A 186 -10.59 -4.92 -15.64
N LEU A 187 -10.25 -4.24 -16.73
CA LEU A 187 -10.00 -2.80 -16.75
C LEU A 187 -11.24 -2.00 -16.35
N ALA A 188 -12.38 -2.28 -16.95
CA ALA A 188 -13.66 -1.62 -16.64
C ALA A 188 -14.06 -1.81 -15.17
N LEU A 189 -13.88 -3.01 -14.62
CA LEU A 189 -14.13 -3.29 -13.21
C LEU A 189 -13.18 -2.50 -12.29
N LEU A 190 -11.92 -2.36 -12.66
CA LEU A 190 -10.95 -1.57 -11.90
C LEU A 190 -11.35 -0.09 -11.90
N THR A 191 -11.65 0.46 -13.08
CA THR A 191 -12.10 1.86 -13.22
C THR A 191 -13.38 2.13 -12.43
N SER A 192 -14.35 1.21 -12.48
CA SER A 192 -15.58 1.32 -11.68
C SER A 192 -15.34 1.30 -10.17
N ALA A 193 -14.23 0.72 -9.74
CA ALA A 193 -13.79 0.67 -8.35
C ALA A 193 -12.99 1.93 -7.91
N GLY A 194 -12.74 2.87 -8.84
CA GLY A 194 -12.05 4.13 -8.57
C GLY A 194 -10.52 4.09 -8.82
N PHE A 195 -10.00 3.06 -9.48
CA PHE A 195 -8.56 2.90 -9.73
C PHE A 195 -8.24 2.92 -11.23
N THR A 196 -6.98 3.21 -11.55
CA THR A 196 -6.51 3.30 -12.93
C THR A 196 -5.28 2.43 -13.13
N ALA A 197 -5.28 1.58 -14.14
CA ALA A 197 -4.11 0.81 -14.53
C ALA A 197 -3.16 1.66 -15.37
N ILE A 198 -1.86 1.51 -15.15
CA ILE A 198 -0.80 2.10 -15.96
C ILE A 198 -0.29 1.08 -16.98
N THR A 199 0.34 1.58 -18.05
CA THR A 199 1.00 0.70 -19.04
C THR A 199 2.31 0.13 -18.50
N SER A 200 2.78 -0.96 -19.09
CA SER A 200 4.09 -1.55 -18.77
C SER A 200 5.23 -0.54 -19.00
N GLU A 201 5.12 0.27 -20.04
CA GLU A 201 6.10 1.31 -20.36
C GLU A 201 6.16 2.38 -19.25
N GLU A 202 5.00 2.90 -18.85
CA GLU A 202 4.91 3.87 -17.77
C GLU A 202 5.42 3.31 -16.43
N ALA A 203 5.07 2.06 -16.11
CA ALA A 203 5.56 1.38 -14.92
C ALA A 203 7.10 1.27 -14.90
N LEU A 204 7.71 0.88 -16.02
CA LEU A 204 9.17 0.81 -16.16
C LEU A 204 9.83 2.18 -16.06
N ARG A 205 9.21 3.21 -16.65
CA ARG A 205 9.69 4.60 -16.54
C ARG A 205 9.70 5.07 -15.08
N ARG A 206 8.61 4.85 -14.33
CA ARG A 206 8.51 5.18 -12.91
C ARG A 206 9.51 4.38 -12.07
N ALA A 207 9.64 3.09 -12.32
CA ALA A 207 10.58 2.22 -11.62
C ALA A 207 12.03 2.68 -11.81
N LYS A 208 12.42 3.02 -13.05
CA LYS A 208 13.76 3.54 -13.36
C LYS A 208 14.02 4.87 -12.65
N ALA A 209 13.07 5.80 -12.65
CA ALA A 209 13.19 7.08 -11.96
C ALA A 209 13.37 6.92 -10.45
N ALA A 210 12.75 5.89 -9.85
CA ALA A 210 12.87 5.57 -8.42
C ALA A 210 14.06 4.66 -8.07
N GLY A 211 14.96 4.37 -9.02
CA GLY A 211 16.12 3.49 -8.80
C GLY A 211 15.76 2.02 -8.53
N MET A 212 14.56 1.57 -8.96
CA MET A 212 14.14 0.19 -8.77
C MET A 212 14.76 -0.74 -9.80
N GLN A 213 15.25 -1.90 -9.36
CA GLN A 213 15.70 -2.97 -10.24
C GLN A 213 14.51 -3.86 -10.61
N VAL A 214 13.85 -3.52 -11.71
CA VAL A 214 12.73 -4.30 -12.24
C VAL A 214 13.21 -5.20 -13.37
N LYS A 215 13.08 -6.53 -13.21
CA LYS A 215 13.26 -7.51 -14.29
C LYS A 215 11.89 -8.02 -14.70
N MET A 216 11.46 -7.68 -15.89
CA MET A 216 10.33 -8.35 -16.53
C MET A 216 10.73 -9.78 -16.87
N VAL A 217 10.06 -10.77 -16.27
CA VAL A 217 10.30 -12.21 -16.54
C VAL A 217 9.35 -12.73 -17.61
N SER A 218 8.20 -12.09 -17.77
CA SER A 218 7.21 -12.32 -18.81
C SER A 218 6.18 -11.21 -18.76
N PRO A 219 5.34 -10.99 -19.80
CA PRO A 219 4.27 -10.00 -19.74
C PRO A 219 3.42 -10.19 -18.47
N GLY A 220 3.37 -9.17 -17.61
CA GLY A 220 2.63 -9.18 -16.36
C GLY A 220 3.27 -9.93 -15.19
N ARG A 221 4.52 -10.40 -15.29
CA ARG A 221 5.26 -10.98 -14.16
C ARG A 221 6.61 -10.28 -13.96
N PHE A 222 6.89 -9.95 -12.72
CA PHE A 222 8.16 -9.35 -12.28
C PHE A 222 8.94 -10.37 -11.45
N GLY A 223 10.25 -10.46 -11.73
CA GLY A 223 11.13 -11.40 -11.04
C GLY A 223 11.37 -11.03 -9.58
N HIS A 224 11.50 -12.04 -8.72
CA HIS A 224 11.88 -11.84 -7.33
C HIS A 224 13.34 -11.48 -7.19
N MET A 225 13.65 -10.55 -6.29
CA MET A 225 15.01 -10.26 -5.88
C MET A 225 15.63 -11.47 -5.17
N LYS A 226 16.78 -11.95 -5.64
CA LYS A 226 17.58 -12.96 -4.90
C LYS A 226 18.11 -12.31 -3.62
N ASN A 227 18.14 -13.06 -2.51
CA ASN A 227 18.66 -12.64 -1.20
C ASN A 227 17.76 -11.70 -0.36
N LYS A 228 16.45 -11.75 -0.54
CA LYS A 228 15.49 -10.95 0.25
C LYS A 228 15.78 -10.96 1.77
N ASN A 229 15.96 -12.14 2.36
CA ASN A 229 16.16 -12.28 3.81
C ASN A 229 17.47 -11.59 4.27
N LYS A 230 18.55 -11.72 3.49
CA LYS A 230 19.83 -11.07 3.80
C LYS A 230 19.70 -9.53 3.82
N LEU A 231 18.93 -8.97 2.90
CA LEU A 231 18.69 -7.51 2.85
C LEU A 231 17.88 -7.03 4.07
N ILE A 232 16.87 -7.79 4.46
CA ILE A 232 16.06 -7.50 5.67
C ILE A 232 16.95 -7.58 6.93
N ASP A 233 17.81 -8.60 7.05
CA ASP A 233 18.71 -8.76 8.20
C ASP A 233 19.72 -7.59 8.33
N ILE A 234 20.25 -7.10 7.21
CA ILE A 234 21.13 -5.91 7.20
C ILE A 234 20.36 -4.67 7.67
N ALA A 235 19.18 -4.46 7.12
CA ALA A 235 18.32 -3.33 7.48
C ALA A 235 17.88 -3.39 8.95
N ALA A 236 17.57 -4.57 9.47
CA ALA A 236 17.21 -4.77 10.88
C ALA A 236 18.34 -4.35 11.82
N LYS A 237 19.58 -4.68 11.49
CA LYS A 237 20.76 -4.26 12.26
C LYS A 237 20.98 -2.74 12.18
N ALA A 238 20.74 -2.13 11.02
CA ALA A 238 20.84 -0.68 10.87
C ALA A 238 19.76 0.03 11.70
N TYR A 239 18.50 -0.40 11.60
CA TYR A 239 17.40 0.12 12.37
C TYR A 239 17.65 0.01 13.89
N ALA A 240 18.08 -1.17 14.35
CA ALA A 240 18.38 -1.39 15.76
C ALA A 240 19.45 -0.45 16.31
N ARG A 241 20.49 -0.14 15.53
CA ARG A 241 21.52 0.82 15.91
C ARG A 241 21.00 2.26 16.04
N GLU A 242 19.99 2.63 15.26
CA GLU A 242 19.40 3.97 15.31
C GLU A 242 18.40 4.15 16.46
N TYR A 243 17.68 3.10 16.86
CA TYR A 243 16.55 3.20 17.77
C TYR A 243 16.69 2.51 19.13
N TYR A 244 17.65 1.58 19.26
CA TYR A 244 17.82 0.78 20.50
C TYR A 244 19.22 0.93 21.10
N LYS A 245 19.77 2.15 21.00
CA LYS A 245 21.03 2.51 21.69
C LYS A 245 20.82 2.70 23.19
#